data_b0c833efabb3ff2e5cf01249a8d47420
#
_entry.id   b0c833efabb3ff2e5cf01249a8d47420
#
_cell.length_a   1.000
_cell.length_b   1.000
_cell.length_c   1.000
_cell.angle_alpha   90.00
_cell.angle_beta   90.00
_cell.angle_gamma   90.00
#
_symmetry.space_group_name_H-M   'P 1'
#
loop_
_entity.id
_entity.type
_entity.pdbx_description
1 polymer ?
#
loop_
_entity_poly.entity_id
_entity_poly.type
_entity_poly.pdbx_seq_one_letter_code
_entity_poly.pdbx_strand_id
1 'polypeptide(L)'
;QYDSSSFYSVGNEEAPCGAPTPPTPWNPCNWNYRKKITINKTMVVCNQVDFPVLVNLSSDSDLAAGARPDGDDLVFTRSDGTTKLSHEIESYNSVTGALLAWVKVPGISESANTDIYLYFNNSAATSQQNVPDVWSNMYAGVWHLNNAFSDSSSHANNGVNTGTIDAAGWIGRGREFSGSGQYITTPSM
;
A
#
# COMPACT_ATOMS: atom_id res chain seq x y z
N GLN A 1 4.60 20.52 5.52
CA GLN A 1 5.45 19.34 5.65
C GLN A 1 4.54 18.21 6.12
N TYR A 2 4.21 17.28 5.21
CA TYR A 2 3.39 16.11 5.55
C TYR A 2 4.29 15.13 6.30
N ASP A 3 4.17 15.08 7.60
CA ASP A 3 4.81 14.05 8.42
C ASP A 3 3.87 12.84 8.47
N SER A 4 4.19 11.80 7.70
CA SER A 4 3.43 10.56 7.68
C SER A 4 3.44 9.83 9.03
N SER A 5 4.41 10.10 9.90
CA SER A 5 4.55 9.45 11.22
C SER A 5 3.44 9.82 12.21
N SER A 6 2.74 10.94 11.98
CA SER A 6 1.61 11.36 12.84
C SER A 6 0.26 10.82 12.37
N PHE A 7 0.14 10.36 11.11
CA PHE A 7 -1.12 9.88 10.55
C PHE A 7 -1.49 8.49 11.03
N TYR A 8 -0.51 7.61 11.20
CA TYR A 8 -0.71 6.26 11.73
C TYR A 8 0.45 5.84 12.63
N SER A 9 0.21 4.81 13.44
CA SER A 9 1.24 4.10 14.20
C SER A 9 1.25 2.61 13.84
N VAL A 10 2.42 1.99 13.91
CA VAL A 10 2.60 0.56 13.65
C VAL A 10 2.96 -0.12 14.97
N GLY A 11 2.21 -1.16 15.33
CA GLY A 11 2.48 -1.98 16.50
C GLY A 11 3.62 -2.98 16.27
N ASN A 12 4.04 -3.64 17.34
CA ASN A 12 4.98 -4.75 17.27
C ASN A 12 4.33 -5.94 16.55
N GLU A 13 5.18 -6.88 16.08
CA GLU A 13 4.67 -8.11 15.50
C GLU A 13 3.93 -8.98 16.52
N GLU A 14 2.91 -9.69 16.09
CA GLU A 14 2.16 -10.64 16.90
C GLU A 14 1.76 -11.86 16.07
N ALA A 15 1.64 -13.02 16.70
CA ALA A 15 1.16 -14.21 16.04
C ALA A 15 -0.33 -14.06 15.67
N PRO A 16 -0.74 -14.33 14.42
CA PRO A 16 -2.10 -14.05 13.96
C PRO A 16 -3.15 -15.02 14.48
N CYS A 17 -2.77 -16.22 14.92
CA CYS A 17 -3.69 -17.29 15.24
C CYS A 17 -3.40 -17.95 16.58
N GLY A 18 -4.38 -17.90 17.48
CA GLY A 18 -4.40 -18.66 18.75
C GLY A 18 -5.33 -19.88 18.76
N ALA A 19 -6.15 -20.10 17.72
CA ALA A 19 -7.07 -21.24 17.60
C ALA A 19 -7.40 -21.52 16.13
N PRO A 20 -7.76 -22.76 15.73
CA PRO A 20 -8.12 -23.09 14.37
C PRO A 20 -9.38 -22.32 13.93
N THR A 21 -9.25 -21.54 12.86
CA THR A 21 -10.36 -20.81 12.22
C THR A 21 -10.99 -21.65 11.11
N PRO A 22 -12.30 -21.48 10.79
CA PRO A 22 -12.93 -22.20 9.68
C PRO A 22 -12.28 -21.85 8.33
N PRO A 23 -12.38 -22.73 7.32
CA PRO A 23 -11.77 -22.52 6.01
C PRO A 23 -12.44 -21.34 5.29
N THR A 24 -11.73 -20.25 5.18
CA THR A 24 -12.03 -19.10 4.33
C THR A 24 -11.22 -19.18 3.03
N PRO A 25 -11.60 -18.47 1.94
CA PRO A 25 -10.83 -18.47 0.69
C PRO A 25 -9.35 -18.08 0.87
N TRP A 26 -9.04 -17.32 1.91
CA TRP A 26 -7.70 -17.17 2.43
C TRP A 26 -7.69 -17.45 3.93
N ASN A 27 -6.60 -17.99 4.46
CA ASN A 27 -6.46 -18.33 5.87
C ASN A 27 -5.31 -17.49 6.47
N PRO A 28 -5.62 -16.55 7.37
CA PRO A 28 -4.59 -15.72 8.03
C PRO A 28 -3.56 -16.57 8.81
N CYS A 29 -3.93 -17.79 9.22
CA CYS A 29 -3.04 -18.72 9.92
C CYS A 29 -1.94 -19.30 9.04
N ASN A 30 -1.95 -19.07 7.74
CA ASN A 30 -0.83 -19.38 6.85
C ASN A 30 0.28 -18.32 6.92
N TRP A 31 0.03 -17.18 7.54
CA TRP A 31 0.99 -16.13 7.83
C TRP A 31 1.44 -16.23 9.28
N ASN A 32 2.74 -16.22 9.51
CA ASN A 32 3.26 -16.42 10.87
C ASN A 32 3.19 -15.16 11.72
N TYR A 33 3.18 -13.98 11.09
CA TYR A 33 3.22 -12.70 11.80
C TYR A 33 2.24 -11.69 11.22
N ARG A 34 1.84 -10.76 12.08
CA ARG A 34 1.10 -9.55 11.68
C ARG A 34 1.52 -8.36 12.54
N LYS A 35 1.33 -7.17 11.99
CA LYS A 35 1.48 -5.89 12.69
C LYS A 35 0.18 -5.11 12.61
N LYS A 36 -0.17 -4.47 13.72
CA LYS A 36 -1.31 -3.55 13.74
C LYS A 36 -0.85 -2.16 13.28
N ILE A 37 -1.61 -1.57 12.36
CA ILE A 37 -1.46 -0.20 11.91
C ILE A 37 -2.71 0.55 12.37
N THR A 38 -2.53 1.61 13.17
CA THR A 38 -3.63 2.43 13.70
C THR A 38 -3.62 3.79 13.02
N ILE A 39 -4.64 4.07 12.22
CA ILE A 39 -4.88 5.38 11.61
C ILE A 39 -5.46 6.31 12.69
N ASN A 40 -4.77 7.41 12.94
CA ASN A 40 -5.10 8.33 14.01
C ASN A 40 -6.25 9.25 13.60
N LYS A 41 -7.37 9.16 14.31
CA LYS A 41 -8.57 9.97 14.07
C LYS A 41 -8.31 11.49 14.09
N THR A 42 -7.34 11.96 14.87
CA THR A 42 -7.05 13.39 14.97
C THR A 42 -6.48 13.99 13.68
N MET A 43 -6.04 13.13 12.76
CA MET A 43 -5.55 13.50 11.43
C MET A 43 -6.62 13.34 10.35
N VAL A 44 -7.85 12.93 10.73
CA VAL A 44 -8.98 12.69 9.82
C VAL A 44 -9.98 13.80 10.01
N VAL A 45 -10.10 14.70 9.04
CA VAL A 45 -10.97 15.89 9.12
C VAL A 45 -12.45 15.55 8.98
N CYS A 46 -12.77 14.52 8.19
CA CYS A 46 -14.11 13.96 8.01
C CYS A 46 -14.02 12.48 7.68
N ASN A 47 -15.11 11.74 7.94
CA ASN A 47 -15.19 10.32 7.60
C ASN A 47 -14.84 10.09 6.12
N GLN A 48 -13.99 9.09 5.85
CA GLN A 48 -13.64 8.70 4.49
C GLN A 48 -14.20 7.31 4.18
N VAL A 49 -14.54 7.09 2.90
CA VAL A 49 -15.04 5.80 2.39
C VAL A 49 -14.16 5.37 1.22
N ASP A 50 -13.75 4.10 1.23
CA ASP A 50 -12.90 3.51 0.18
C ASP A 50 -11.67 4.36 -0.16
N PHE A 51 -10.99 4.83 0.88
CA PHE A 51 -9.87 5.77 0.76
C PHE A 51 -8.54 5.03 0.65
N PRO A 52 -7.71 5.32 -0.37
CA PRO A 52 -6.37 4.76 -0.49
C PRO A 52 -5.42 5.43 0.52
N VAL A 53 -5.10 4.69 1.57
CA VAL A 53 -4.16 5.13 2.61
C VAL A 53 -2.74 4.76 2.21
N LEU A 54 -1.83 5.73 2.25
CA LEU A 54 -0.40 5.47 2.10
C LEU A 54 0.18 4.90 3.39
N VAL A 55 0.71 3.68 3.33
CA VAL A 55 1.56 3.08 4.37
C VAL A 55 3.01 3.25 3.93
N ASN A 56 3.76 4.07 4.67
CA ASN A 56 5.15 4.38 4.39
C ASN A 56 6.02 4.02 5.59
N LEU A 57 6.70 2.89 5.53
CA LEU A 57 7.69 2.44 6.51
C LEU A 57 9.07 2.71 5.94
N SER A 58 9.82 3.63 6.53
CA SER A 58 11.19 3.95 6.08
C SER A 58 12.17 2.81 6.33
N SER A 59 11.91 1.97 7.33
CA SER A 59 12.56 0.70 7.63
C SER A 59 11.69 -0.09 8.60
N ASP A 60 11.79 -1.42 8.57
CA ASP A 60 11.10 -2.32 9.50
C ASP A 60 11.89 -3.62 9.64
N SER A 61 12.45 -3.86 10.83
CA SER A 61 13.32 -5.01 11.10
C SER A 61 12.60 -6.35 10.98
N ASP A 62 11.30 -6.39 11.29
CA ASP A 62 10.54 -7.64 11.28
C ASP A 62 10.15 -8.00 9.82
N LEU A 63 9.81 -7.00 9.00
CA LEU A 63 9.63 -7.22 7.57
C LEU A 63 10.95 -7.63 6.89
N ALA A 64 12.07 -7.00 7.26
CA ALA A 64 13.39 -7.38 6.75
C ALA A 64 13.78 -8.83 7.10
N ALA A 65 13.42 -9.28 8.30
CA ALA A 65 13.73 -10.62 8.79
C ALA A 65 12.75 -11.69 8.31
N GLY A 66 11.48 -11.34 8.11
CA GLY A 66 10.40 -12.32 7.97
C GLY A 66 9.64 -12.30 6.64
N ALA A 67 9.49 -11.16 6.00
CA ALA A 67 8.73 -11.09 4.76
C ALA A 67 9.52 -11.64 3.56
N ARG A 68 8.81 -12.13 2.55
CA ARG A 68 9.44 -12.58 1.30
C ARG A 68 10.17 -11.43 0.60
N PRO A 69 11.31 -11.71 -0.06
CA PRO A 69 12.07 -10.66 -0.74
C PRO A 69 11.32 -9.94 -1.86
N ASP A 70 10.31 -10.59 -2.46
CA ASP A 70 9.44 -10.04 -3.51
C ASP A 70 8.21 -9.29 -2.95
N GLY A 71 7.93 -9.40 -1.63
CA GLY A 71 6.77 -8.81 -0.98
C GLY A 71 5.44 -9.51 -1.28
N ASP A 72 5.44 -10.65 -1.95
CA ASP A 72 4.24 -11.38 -2.35
C ASP A 72 3.40 -11.88 -1.16
N ASP A 73 4.00 -11.99 0.02
CA ASP A 73 3.33 -12.37 1.26
C ASP A 73 2.83 -11.20 2.10
N LEU A 74 2.96 -9.97 1.64
CA LEU A 74 2.40 -8.81 2.33
C LEU A 74 0.90 -8.72 2.07
N VAL A 75 0.10 -8.78 3.15
CA VAL A 75 -1.37 -8.74 3.07
C VAL A 75 -1.91 -7.76 4.09
N PHE A 76 -2.80 -6.89 3.63
CA PHE A 76 -3.52 -6.00 4.53
C PHE A 76 -4.94 -6.52 4.81
N THR A 77 -5.40 -6.37 6.06
CA THR A 77 -6.76 -6.73 6.46
C THR A 77 -7.40 -5.62 7.29
N ARG A 78 -8.72 -5.69 7.41
CA ARG A 78 -9.47 -4.91 8.40
C ARG A 78 -9.07 -5.30 9.84
N SER A 79 -9.59 -4.56 10.81
CA SER A 79 -9.43 -4.84 12.24
C SER A 79 -9.94 -6.22 12.68
N ASP A 80 -10.79 -6.87 11.89
CA ASP A 80 -11.25 -8.24 12.14
C ASP A 80 -10.15 -9.30 11.91
N GLY A 81 -9.02 -8.91 11.28
CA GLY A 81 -7.91 -9.80 10.97
C GLY A 81 -8.19 -10.83 9.87
N THR A 82 -9.34 -10.78 9.23
CA THR A 82 -9.79 -11.79 8.25
C THR A 82 -10.24 -11.20 6.91
N THR A 83 -10.84 -10.02 6.92
CA THR A 83 -11.29 -9.35 5.69
C THR A 83 -10.10 -8.66 5.01
N LYS A 84 -9.65 -9.19 3.88
CA LYS A 84 -8.56 -8.61 3.09
C LYS A 84 -8.93 -7.22 2.57
N LEU A 85 -7.93 -6.36 2.53
CA LEU A 85 -7.97 -5.05 1.88
C LEU A 85 -7.18 -5.10 0.57
N SER A 86 -7.72 -4.49 -0.46
CA SER A 86 -6.98 -4.29 -1.71
C SER A 86 -5.82 -3.34 -1.47
N HIS A 87 -4.66 -3.70 -2.00
CA HIS A 87 -3.45 -2.91 -1.84
C HIS A 87 -2.57 -2.96 -3.09
N GLU A 88 -1.70 -1.98 -3.21
CA GLU A 88 -0.64 -1.87 -4.18
C GLU A 88 0.68 -1.62 -3.46
N ILE A 89 1.70 -2.40 -3.75
CA ILE A 89 3.07 -2.16 -3.28
C ILE A 89 3.78 -1.31 -4.32
N GLU A 90 4.00 -0.03 -4.02
CA GLU A 90 4.75 0.88 -4.87
C GLU A 90 6.25 0.58 -4.82
N SER A 91 6.77 0.28 -3.63
CA SER A 91 8.14 -0.21 -3.44
C SER A 91 8.29 -1.01 -2.16
N TYR A 92 9.16 -2.02 -2.20
CA TYR A 92 9.58 -2.80 -1.04
C TYR A 92 11.07 -3.09 -1.13
N ASN A 93 11.77 -2.90 -0.03
CA ASN A 93 13.18 -3.25 0.12
C ASN A 93 13.32 -4.32 1.21
N SER A 94 13.54 -5.55 0.80
CA SER A 94 13.62 -6.70 1.71
C SER A 94 14.83 -6.66 2.65
N VAL A 95 15.87 -5.87 2.35
CA VAL A 95 17.05 -5.76 3.21
C VAL A 95 16.80 -4.86 4.42
N THR A 96 16.03 -3.78 4.22
CA THR A 96 15.73 -2.81 5.28
C THR A 96 14.31 -2.94 5.83
N GLY A 97 13.45 -3.72 5.16
CA GLY A 97 12.01 -3.78 5.42
C GLY A 97 11.26 -2.48 5.07
N ALA A 98 11.90 -1.58 4.33
CA ALA A 98 11.24 -0.36 3.89
C ALA A 98 10.09 -0.70 2.94
N LEU A 99 8.90 -0.19 3.22
CA LEU A 99 7.67 -0.46 2.48
C LEU A 99 6.94 0.83 2.14
N LEU A 100 6.59 0.99 0.89
CA LEU A 100 5.68 2.02 0.40
C LEU A 100 4.50 1.31 -0.27
N ALA A 101 3.33 1.38 0.34
CA ALA A 101 2.14 0.67 -0.13
C ALA A 101 0.89 1.55 -0.01
N TRP A 102 -0.02 1.41 -0.96
CA TRP A 102 -1.34 2.01 -0.95
C TRP A 102 -2.38 0.97 -0.56
N VAL A 103 -3.21 1.28 0.42
CA VAL A 103 -4.21 0.35 0.97
C VAL A 103 -5.58 0.98 0.93
N LYS A 104 -6.52 0.38 0.22
CA LYS A 104 -7.91 0.84 0.18
C LYS A 104 -8.61 0.50 1.49
N VAL A 105 -8.85 1.50 2.31
CA VAL A 105 -9.56 1.36 3.59
C VAL A 105 -11.03 1.72 3.41
N PRO A 106 -11.96 0.78 3.60
CA PRO A 106 -13.40 0.99 3.32
C PRO A 106 -14.07 2.05 4.18
N GLY A 107 -13.53 2.31 5.35
CA GLY A 107 -14.05 3.37 6.24
C GLY A 107 -12.99 3.86 7.18
N ILE A 108 -12.74 5.17 7.19
CA ILE A 108 -11.86 5.84 8.14
C ILE A 108 -12.69 6.86 8.91
N SER A 109 -12.64 6.80 10.24
CA SER A 109 -13.48 7.60 11.12
C SER A 109 -12.77 8.86 11.64
N GLU A 110 -13.45 10.00 11.60
CA GLU A 110 -13.02 11.23 12.28
C GLU A 110 -13.20 11.17 13.80
N SER A 111 -14.06 10.27 14.29
CA SER A 111 -14.40 10.16 15.71
C SER A 111 -13.70 9.04 16.46
N ALA A 112 -13.18 8.03 15.75
CA ALA A 112 -12.47 6.88 16.33
C ALA A 112 -11.26 6.51 15.48
N ASN A 113 -10.21 5.97 16.13
CA ASN A 113 -9.08 5.40 15.41
C ASN A 113 -9.54 4.22 14.54
N THR A 114 -8.92 4.06 13.39
CA THR A 114 -9.19 2.95 12.47
C THR A 114 -7.99 2.02 12.45
N ASP A 115 -8.20 0.77 12.84
CA ASP A 115 -7.15 -0.25 12.86
C ASP A 115 -7.22 -1.12 11.60
N ILE A 116 -6.05 -1.42 11.03
CA ILE A 116 -5.84 -2.42 10.00
C ILE A 116 -4.64 -3.29 10.41
N TYR A 117 -4.50 -4.46 9.81
CA TYR A 117 -3.34 -5.34 10.03
C TYR A 117 -2.55 -5.55 8.75
N LEU A 118 -1.22 -5.59 8.87
CA LEU A 118 -0.29 -6.04 7.85
C LEU A 118 0.22 -7.43 8.26
N TYR A 119 -0.06 -8.43 7.43
CA TYR A 119 0.41 -9.82 7.59
C TYR A 119 1.64 -10.06 6.71
N PHE A 120 2.55 -10.93 7.19
CA PHE A 120 3.77 -11.33 6.49
C PHE A 120 4.30 -12.67 6.99
N ASN A 121 5.39 -13.18 6.38
CA ASN A 121 6.02 -14.46 6.68
C ASN A 121 5.16 -15.67 6.29
N ASN A 122 4.81 -15.73 4.99
CA ASN A 122 4.27 -16.92 4.33
C ASN A 122 5.10 -17.25 3.09
N SER A 123 6.02 -18.21 3.21
CA SER A 123 6.93 -18.58 2.12
C SER A 123 6.23 -19.16 0.87
N ALA A 124 5.00 -19.63 1.01
CA ALA A 124 4.21 -20.21 -0.08
C ALA A 124 3.24 -19.19 -0.73
N ALA A 125 3.18 -17.96 -0.24
CA ALA A 125 2.28 -16.95 -0.78
C ALA A 125 2.67 -16.59 -2.23
N THR A 126 1.66 -16.34 -3.04
CA THR A 126 1.77 -15.61 -4.31
C THR A 126 1.30 -14.19 -4.09
N SER A 127 1.51 -13.30 -5.06
CA SER A 127 1.12 -11.89 -4.92
C SER A 127 -0.31 -11.73 -4.45
N GLN A 128 -0.48 -10.91 -3.44
CA GLN A 128 -1.76 -10.63 -2.78
C GLN A 128 -2.34 -9.28 -3.20
N GLN A 129 -1.66 -8.56 -4.07
CA GLN A 129 -2.07 -7.25 -4.55
C GLN A 129 -3.35 -7.31 -5.40
N ASN A 130 -4.17 -6.29 -5.29
CA ASN A 130 -5.29 -6.03 -6.21
C ASN A 130 -5.26 -4.54 -6.58
N VAL A 131 -4.28 -4.19 -7.42
CA VAL A 131 -3.94 -2.82 -7.77
C VAL A 131 -5.13 -2.02 -8.33
N PRO A 132 -5.89 -2.52 -9.34
CA PRO A 132 -6.99 -1.74 -9.91
C PRO A 132 -8.10 -1.43 -8.92
N ASP A 133 -8.32 -2.29 -7.92
CA ASP A 133 -9.37 -2.06 -6.92
C ASP A 133 -8.98 -1.00 -5.90
N VAL A 134 -7.68 -0.80 -5.64
CA VAL A 134 -7.21 0.29 -4.76
C VAL A 134 -7.75 1.63 -5.25
N TRP A 135 -7.77 1.85 -6.56
CA TRP A 135 -8.10 3.09 -7.24
C TRP A 135 -9.49 3.08 -7.90
N SER A 136 -10.37 2.19 -7.47
CA SER A 136 -11.71 2.04 -8.09
C SER A 136 -12.69 3.17 -7.73
N ASN A 137 -12.41 3.97 -6.70
CA ASN A 137 -13.30 5.03 -6.24
C ASN A 137 -13.06 6.36 -6.98
N MET A 138 -13.64 6.49 -8.16
CA MET A 138 -13.65 7.71 -9.00
C MET A 138 -12.27 8.23 -9.47
N TYR A 139 -11.23 7.39 -9.46
CA TYR A 139 -9.95 7.74 -10.06
C TYR A 139 -9.99 7.50 -11.57
N ALA A 140 -9.82 8.56 -12.35
CA ALA A 140 -9.75 8.48 -13.82
C ALA A 140 -8.38 7.94 -14.30
N GLY A 141 -7.35 8.05 -13.47
CA GLY A 141 -6.02 7.50 -13.70
C GLY A 141 -5.10 7.78 -12.53
N VAL A 142 -4.14 6.89 -12.29
CA VAL A 142 -3.12 7.01 -11.24
C VAL A 142 -1.77 6.57 -11.79
N TRP A 143 -0.81 7.47 -11.80
CA TRP A 143 0.56 7.23 -12.30
C TRP A 143 1.56 7.57 -11.21
N HIS A 144 2.25 6.57 -10.68
CA HIS A 144 3.28 6.77 -9.64
C HIS A 144 4.58 7.35 -10.18
N LEU A 145 4.80 7.26 -11.50
CA LEU A 145 5.96 7.81 -12.21
C LEU A 145 7.32 7.26 -11.74
N ASN A 146 7.32 6.10 -11.10
CA ASN A 146 8.47 5.41 -10.51
C ASN A 146 9.25 4.56 -11.52
N ASN A 147 9.68 5.13 -12.66
CA ASN A 147 10.20 4.45 -13.87
C ASN A 147 9.15 3.69 -14.70
N ALA A 148 7.92 3.58 -14.23
CA ALA A 148 6.79 3.08 -14.98
C ALA A 148 5.81 4.22 -15.26
N PHE A 149 5.12 4.13 -16.39
CA PHE A 149 4.08 5.07 -16.80
C PHE A 149 2.72 4.34 -16.88
N SER A 150 2.65 3.19 -16.25
CA SER A 150 1.41 2.42 -16.14
C SER A 150 0.42 3.17 -15.27
N ASP A 151 -0.84 3.15 -15.68
CA ASP A 151 -1.97 3.60 -14.89
C ASP A 151 -2.39 2.48 -13.94
N SER A 152 -2.29 2.72 -12.64
CA SER A 152 -2.69 1.77 -11.60
C SER A 152 -4.20 1.65 -11.44
N SER A 153 -4.99 2.55 -12.04
CA SER A 153 -6.45 2.44 -12.04
C SER A 153 -6.95 1.36 -13.00
N SER A 154 -8.22 1.02 -12.90
CA SER A 154 -8.88 0.05 -13.80
C SER A 154 -9.03 0.53 -15.26
N HIS A 155 -8.76 1.82 -15.52
CA HIS A 155 -8.88 2.40 -16.87
C HIS A 155 -7.70 2.06 -17.78
N ALA A 156 -6.54 1.70 -17.18
CA ALA A 156 -5.32 1.33 -17.91
C ALA A 156 -4.87 2.40 -18.94
N ASN A 157 -5.04 3.68 -18.61
CA ASN A 157 -4.63 4.84 -19.40
C ASN A 157 -3.11 5.03 -19.32
N ASN A 158 -2.34 4.05 -19.77
CA ASN A 158 -0.89 4.04 -19.64
C ASN A 158 -0.25 5.25 -20.32
N GLY A 159 0.66 5.91 -19.60
CA GLY A 159 1.41 7.05 -20.09
C GLY A 159 2.58 6.64 -20.99
N VAL A 160 2.99 7.54 -21.87
CA VAL A 160 4.20 7.43 -22.70
C VAL A 160 5.12 8.59 -22.37
N ASN A 161 6.35 8.27 -21.98
CA ASN A 161 7.37 9.26 -21.66
C ASN A 161 8.10 9.74 -22.91
N THR A 162 8.28 11.04 -23.03
CA THR A 162 9.15 11.67 -24.01
C THR A 162 10.19 12.52 -23.29
N GLY A 163 11.36 11.95 -23.07
CA GLY A 163 12.56 12.63 -22.61
C GLY A 163 12.62 13.10 -21.17
N THR A 164 11.61 12.83 -20.32
CA THR A 164 11.70 13.16 -18.88
C THR A 164 12.67 12.24 -18.16
N ILE A 165 13.33 12.72 -17.12
CA ILE A 165 14.36 12.00 -16.37
C ILE A 165 13.78 11.52 -15.03
N ASP A 166 14.22 10.34 -14.59
CA ASP A 166 13.86 9.81 -13.28
C ASP A 166 14.48 10.66 -12.17
N ALA A 167 13.69 11.03 -11.17
CA ALA A 167 14.08 11.90 -10.07
C ALA A 167 13.47 11.43 -8.74
N ALA A 168 13.97 11.97 -7.63
CA ALA A 168 13.33 11.76 -6.34
C ALA A 168 11.98 12.50 -6.32
N GLY A 169 10.91 11.76 -5.94
CA GLY A 169 9.59 12.32 -5.73
C GLY A 169 9.38 12.74 -4.27
N TRP A 170 8.26 13.38 -4.01
CA TRP A 170 7.82 13.65 -2.64
C TRP A 170 7.37 12.35 -1.93
N ILE A 171 6.76 11.46 -2.68
CA ILE A 171 6.46 10.07 -2.32
C ILE A 171 7.17 9.22 -3.36
N GLY A 172 8.04 8.29 -2.93
CA GLY A 172 8.77 7.40 -3.84
C GLY A 172 9.60 8.13 -4.88
N ARG A 173 9.35 7.85 -6.15
CA ARG A 173 10.04 8.43 -7.32
C ARG A 173 9.13 9.42 -8.05
N GLY A 174 9.72 10.20 -8.93
CA GLY A 174 9.03 11.18 -9.75
C GLY A 174 9.78 11.43 -11.06
N ARG A 175 9.35 12.44 -11.81
CA ARG A 175 9.99 12.83 -13.08
C ARG A 175 10.43 14.28 -13.07
N GLU A 176 11.62 14.50 -13.60
CA GLU A 176 12.14 15.83 -13.84
C GLU A 176 11.90 16.23 -15.30
N PHE A 177 11.47 17.48 -15.49
CA PHE A 177 11.25 18.10 -16.78
C PHE A 177 12.24 19.25 -16.96
N SER A 178 13.15 19.17 -17.92
CA SER A 178 14.14 20.22 -18.19
C SER A 178 13.59 21.40 -19.01
N GLY A 179 12.33 21.32 -19.42
CA GLY A 179 11.61 22.43 -20.05
C GLY A 179 11.57 22.44 -21.58
N SER A 180 12.36 21.66 -22.28
CA SER A 180 12.37 21.66 -23.75
C SER A 180 12.04 20.30 -24.33
N GLY A 181 10.87 20.16 -24.98
CA GLY A 181 10.49 18.97 -25.71
C GLY A 181 10.25 17.73 -24.83
N GLN A 182 10.14 17.90 -23.52
CA GLN A 182 9.87 16.82 -22.58
C GLN A 182 8.41 16.84 -22.11
N TYR A 183 7.77 15.70 -22.22
CA TYR A 183 6.37 15.54 -21.82
C TYR A 183 6.03 14.08 -21.53
N ILE A 184 4.92 13.87 -20.87
CA ILE A 184 4.28 12.56 -20.72
C ILE A 184 2.89 12.68 -21.37
N THR A 185 2.57 11.81 -22.30
CA THR A 185 1.22 11.71 -22.87
C THR A 185 0.44 10.59 -22.23
N THR A 186 -0.83 10.82 -21.99
CA THR A 186 -1.81 9.79 -21.62
C THR A 186 -2.87 9.69 -22.69
N PRO A 187 -3.55 8.54 -22.85
CA PRO A 187 -4.73 8.45 -23.69
C PRO A 187 -5.79 9.49 -23.32
N SER A 188 -6.67 9.82 -24.25
CA SER A 188 -7.83 10.68 -23.96
C SER A 188 -8.74 9.98 -22.94
N MET A 189 -9.03 10.66 -21.85
CA MET A 189 -9.93 10.23 -20.79
C MET A 189 -11.35 10.72 -21.07
#